data_77309c290d231b6886997a596a3ae30e
#
_entry.id   77309c290d231b6886997a596a3ae30e
#
_cell.length_a   1.000
_cell.length_b   1.000
_cell.length_c   1.000
_cell.angle_alpha   90.00
_cell.angle_beta   90.00
_cell.angle_gamma   90.00
#
_symmetry.space_group_name_H-M   'P 1'
#
loop_
_entity.id
_entity.type
_entity.pdbx_description
1 polymer ?
#
loop_
_entity_poly.entity_id
_entity_poly.type
_entity_poly.pdbx_seq_one_letter_code
_entity_poly.pdbx_strand_id
1 'polypeptide(L)'
;LRLVREKDQWGESFGFELNGVPVFAKGANAIPNDVFLPRVTPDLYEKMVADAANANMNMIRIWGGGIYEDDAFFEFCDKYGIMVWQDFMFACAMYPGNQEFLDNVRQEAIDNVIRIRNHPSIALWCGNNENALAWRHGAPGGWGWKNAFTKEEQDTVFKAYYTVFHEILPEVVKDYTDGDDYWPSSPMAGPEPDQHGLDGTTSGDQHYWGVWHGFRPLESFDEVTTRFCSEYGFQSFPEMSTIETYALPEDYDIESEVMKSHQRSYIGNGRILDYMKMYYRVPEEFEQFIYMTHVLQGLSTKMGIEAHRRNMPYCMGSLIWQINDCWPVASWSTMDYYHKWKAAHYMIRDCFKEVIVAPKWEGDSLAIYAVSDRLEAIHGTLSIEVLDFHGNLIFLTERGVNVPANTSTVLWKLNRESLLAGGSENGMMLVVRLQGGQVLDEKNVYFVYHKDLDLLTPHFSIQAGEENGEKFIRVSSDKLACNVMFYIPGESIFFSDNYIDVIPGRSYKIKIDTDLPPTQIQERIKIRYVH
;
A
#
# COMPACT_ATOMS: atom_id res chain seq x y z
N LEU A 1 20.30 -10.30 -7.74
CA LEU A 1 19.32 -9.99 -6.70
C LEU A 1 19.54 -10.95 -5.53
N ARG A 2 19.56 -10.45 -4.29
CA ARG A 2 19.72 -11.28 -3.09
C ARG A 2 19.00 -10.66 -1.88
N LEU A 3 18.54 -11.49 -0.96
CA LEU A 3 18.12 -11.08 0.38
C LEU A 3 19.38 -10.80 1.23
N VAL A 4 19.41 -9.65 1.91
CA VAL A 4 20.51 -9.27 2.81
C VAL A 4 20.04 -9.33 4.25
N ARG A 5 20.69 -10.17 5.03
CA ARG A 5 20.51 -10.35 6.46
C ARG A 5 21.85 -10.24 7.15
N GLU A 6 22.16 -9.07 7.66
CA GLU A 6 23.43 -8.76 8.28
C GLU A 6 23.22 -8.15 9.68
N LYS A 7 24.05 -8.51 10.63
CA LYS A 7 24.02 -7.89 11.97
C LYS A 7 24.45 -6.43 11.88
N ASP A 8 23.66 -5.56 12.47
CA ASP A 8 23.92 -4.13 12.57
C ASP A 8 23.71 -3.62 14.01
N GLN A 9 23.78 -2.30 14.20
CA GLN A 9 23.63 -1.68 15.53
C GLN A 9 22.22 -1.83 16.13
N TRP A 10 21.22 -2.26 15.34
CA TRP A 10 19.81 -2.37 15.75
C TRP A 10 19.32 -3.82 15.85
N GLY A 11 20.10 -4.81 15.36
CA GLY A 11 19.75 -6.22 15.34
C GLY A 11 20.27 -6.93 14.11
N GLU A 12 19.39 -7.45 13.26
CA GLU A 12 19.72 -8.05 11.96
C GLU A 12 18.91 -7.38 10.86
N SER A 13 19.56 -6.90 9.80
CA SER A 13 18.88 -6.31 8.66
C SER A 13 17.99 -7.32 7.95
N PHE A 14 16.97 -6.83 7.24
CA PHE A 14 16.16 -7.60 6.30
C PHE A 14 15.83 -6.71 5.13
N GLY A 15 16.36 -7.01 3.97
CA GLY A 15 16.18 -6.16 2.77
C GLY A 15 16.82 -6.80 1.55
N PHE A 16 16.62 -6.19 0.41
CA PHE A 16 17.10 -6.70 -0.88
C PHE A 16 18.23 -5.85 -1.43
N GLU A 17 19.14 -6.50 -2.13
CA GLU A 17 20.23 -5.87 -2.86
C GLU A 17 20.18 -6.29 -4.32
N LEU A 18 20.17 -5.31 -5.22
CA LEU A 18 20.25 -5.51 -6.66
C LEU A 18 21.59 -4.98 -7.17
N ASN A 19 22.42 -5.87 -7.74
CA ASN A 19 23.74 -5.53 -8.28
C ASN A 19 24.66 -4.78 -7.29
N GLY A 20 24.63 -5.17 -6.01
CA GLY A 20 25.42 -4.53 -4.97
C GLY A 20 24.83 -3.24 -4.40
N VAL A 21 23.60 -2.88 -4.75
CA VAL A 21 22.90 -1.68 -4.27
C VAL A 21 21.71 -2.09 -3.41
N PRO A 22 21.64 -1.64 -2.13
CA PRO A 22 20.45 -1.83 -1.32
C PRO A 22 19.23 -1.13 -1.91
N VAL A 23 18.11 -1.86 -2.03
CA VAL A 23 16.86 -1.37 -2.61
C VAL A 23 15.77 -1.40 -1.55
N PHE A 24 15.07 -0.28 -1.38
CA PHE A 24 13.82 -0.28 -0.61
C PHE A 24 12.74 -1.01 -1.38
N ALA A 25 12.20 -2.10 -0.84
CA ALA A 25 11.10 -2.85 -1.44
C ALA A 25 9.80 -2.06 -1.30
N LYS A 26 9.27 -1.60 -2.44
CA LYS A 26 8.03 -0.82 -2.57
C LYS A 26 7.00 -1.69 -3.25
N GLY A 27 5.93 -2.09 -2.57
CA GLY A 27 5.03 -3.01 -3.24
C GLY A 27 3.77 -3.38 -2.50
N ALA A 28 3.20 -4.49 -2.95
CA ALA A 28 1.98 -5.04 -2.38
C ALA A 28 1.93 -6.57 -2.51
N ASN A 29 1.00 -7.17 -1.77
CA ASN A 29 0.67 -8.58 -1.86
C ASN A 29 -0.38 -8.79 -2.96
N ALA A 30 -0.23 -9.83 -3.77
CA ALA A 30 -1.20 -10.23 -4.78
C ALA A 30 -1.90 -11.52 -4.38
N ILE A 31 -3.20 -11.56 -4.65
CA ILE A 31 -4.05 -12.76 -4.60
C ILE A 31 -4.46 -13.13 -6.02
N PRO A 32 -5.06 -14.31 -6.28
CA PRO A 32 -5.54 -14.66 -7.62
C PRO A 32 -6.45 -13.58 -8.21
N ASN A 33 -6.33 -13.31 -9.51
CA ASN A 33 -7.09 -12.26 -10.19
C ASN A 33 -8.59 -12.60 -10.41
N ASP A 34 -8.96 -13.88 -10.32
CA ASP A 34 -10.34 -14.34 -10.40
C ASP A 34 -10.49 -15.65 -9.60
N VAL A 35 -11.67 -15.90 -9.04
CA VAL A 35 -12.01 -17.19 -8.43
C VAL A 35 -12.13 -18.33 -9.46
N PHE A 36 -12.34 -17.97 -10.74
CA PHE A 36 -12.38 -18.88 -11.88
C PHE A 36 -11.15 -18.65 -12.77
N LEU A 37 -10.05 -19.30 -12.45
CA LEU A 37 -8.74 -19.12 -13.10
C LEU A 37 -8.78 -19.09 -14.65
N PRO A 38 -9.62 -19.87 -15.35
CA PRO A 38 -9.71 -19.80 -16.81
C PRO A 38 -10.19 -18.45 -17.38
N ARG A 39 -10.66 -17.52 -16.54
CA ARG A 39 -10.99 -16.15 -16.95
C ARG A 39 -9.80 -15.22 -16.94
N VAL A 40 -8.74 -15.59 -16.23
CA VAL A 40 -7.51 -14.79 -16.15
C VAL A 40 -6.73 -14.94 -17.44
N THR A 41 -6.54 -13.84 -18.15
CA THR A 41 -5.82 -13.79 -19.43
C THR A 41 -4.44 -13.16 -19.26
N PRO A 42 -3.50 -13.39 -20.19
CA PRO A 42 -2.22 -12.69 -20.17
C PRO A 42 -2.36 -11.16 -20.10
N ASP A 43 -3.33 -10.57 -20.79
CA ASP A 43 -3.59 -9.11 -20.76
C ASP A 43 -3.96 -8.63 -19.34
N LEU A 44 -4.68 -9.46 -18.56
CA LEU A 44 -5.03 -9.12 -17.19
C LEU A 44 -3.79 -9.14 -16.27
N TYR A 45 -2.89 -10.12 -16.47
CA TYR A 45 -1.59 -10.13 -15.78
C TYR A 45 -0.74 -8.93 -16.17
N GLU A 46 -0.64 -8.62 -17.48
CA GLU A 46 0.10 -7.44 -17.92
C GLU A 46 -0.43 -6.17 -17.29
N LYS A 47 -1.78 -6.01 -17.28
CA LYS A 47 -2.41 -4.85 -16.65
C LYS A 47 -2.05 -4.73 -15.17
N MET A 48 -2.16 -5.80 -14.39
CA MET A 48 -1.85 -5.78 -12.96
C MET A 48 -0.39 -5.40 -12.69
N VAL A 49 0.56 -6.00 -13.42
CA VAL A 49 1.99 -5.71 -13.24
C VAL A 49 2.35 -4.31 -13.73
N ALA A 50 1.75 -3.86 -14.84
CA ALA A 50 1.92 -2.50 -15.34
C ALA A 50 1.35 -1.46 -14.37
N ASP A 51 0.17 -1.70 -13.77
CA ASP A 51 -0.44 -0.82 -12.77
C ASP A 51 0.43 -0.74 -11.51
N ALA A 52 1.02 -1.86 -11.06
CA ALA A 52 2.01 -1.84 -9.97
C ALA A 52 3.23 -0.99 -10.32
N ALA A 53 3.82 -1.17 -11.51
CA ALA A 53 4.96 -0.37 -11.97
C ALA A 53 4.60 1.12 -12.12
N ASN A 54 3.42 1.44 -12.65
CA ASN A 54 2.90 2.80 -12.78
C ASN A 54 2.63 3.46 -11.41
N ALA A 55 2.41 2.65 -10.37
CA ALA A 55 2.33 3.12 -8.99
C ALA A 55 3.70 3.19 -8.28
N ASN A 56 4.82 3.15 -9.03
CA ASN A 56 6.19 3.17 -8.52
C ASN A 56 6.52 1.98 -7.59
N MET A 57 5.77 0.90 -7.67
CA MET A 57 6.12 -0.35 -7.00
C MET A 57 7.29 -1.03 -7.74
N ASN A 58 8.10 -1.76 -7.00
CA ASN A 58 9.20 -2.57 -7.51
C ASN A 58 9.16 -4.01 -6.98
N MET A 59 8.13 -4.40 -6.20
CA MET A 59 7.96 -5.74 -5.67
C MET A 59 6.48 -6.13 -5.60
N ILE A 60 6.18 -7.38 -5.95
CA ILE A 60 4.90 -8.04 -5.69
C ILE A 60 5.18 -9.34 -4.92
N ARG A 61 4.46 -9.54 -3.81
CA ARG A 61 4.46 -10.81 -3.09
C ARG A 61 3.26 -11.64 -3.55
N ILE A 62 3.51 -12.83 -4.08
CA ILE A 62 2.47 -13.83 -4.35
C ILE A 62 2.17 -14.56 -3.05
N TRP A 63 1.01 -14.28 -2.49
CA TRP A 63 0.57 -14.78 -1.20
C TRP A 63 0.28 -16.29 -1.21
N GLY A 64 0.74 -16.99 -0.18
CA GLY A 64 0.65 -18.46 -0.06
C GLY A 64 -0.76 -19.04 0.08
N GLY A 65 -1.79 -18.20 0.24
CA GLY A 65 -3.20 -18.62 0.19
C GLY A 65 -3.83 -18.54 -1.21
N GLY A 66 -3.01 -18.32 -2.25
CA GLY A 66 -3.42 -18.21 -3.64
C GLY A 66 -3.03 -19.42 -4.49
N ILE A 67 -2.38 -19.14 -5.60
CA ILE A 67 -1.88 -20.12 -6.58
C ILE A 67 -0.45 -19.73 -7.00
N TYR A 68 0.28 -20.69 -7.58
CA TYR A 68 1.44 -20.34 -8.40
C TYR A 68 0.92 -19.76 -9.72
N GLU A 69 1.18 -18.48 -9.97
CA GLU A 69 0.64 -17.78 -11.13
C GLU A 69 1.13 -18.37 -12.47
N ASP A 70 0.47 -18.03 -13.57
CA ASP A 70 0.85 -18.42 -14.93
C ASP A 70 2.23 -17.81 -15.31
N ASP A 71 2.94 -18.44 -16.24
CA ASP A 71 4.25 -17.98 -16.71
C ASP A 71 4.21 -16.52 -17.21
N ALA A 72 3.10 -16.12 -17.83
CA ALA A 72 2.90 -14.75 -18.31
C ALA A 72 3.04 -13.70 -17.19
N PHE A 73 2.61 -14.00 -15.95
CA PHE A 73 2.80 -13.10 -14.83
C PHE A 73 4.29 -12.82 -14.58
N PHE A 74 5.11 -13.86 -14.53
CA PHE A 74 6.56 -13.73 -14.29
C PHE A 74 7.25 -13.04 -15.46
N GLU A 75 6.86 -13.34 -16.71
CA GLU A 75 7.37 -12.66 -17.91
C GLU A 75 7.10 -11.14 -17.86
N PHE A 76 5.91 -10.73 -17.38
CA PHE A 76 5.61 -9.31 -17.20
C PHE A 76 6.37 -8.70 -16.01
N CYS A 77 6.58 -9.43 -14.91
CA CYS A 77 7.46 -8.97 -13.83
C CYS A 77 8.90 -8.72 -14.34
N ASP A 78 9.43 -9.62 -15.13
CA ASP A 78 10.74 -9.44 -15.79
C ASP A 78 10.75 -8.21 -16.70
N LYS A 79 9.71 -8.03 -17.52
CA LYS A 79 9.56 -6.92 -18.47
C LYS A 79 9.49 -5.55 -17.77
N TYR A 80 8.74 -5.45 -16.69
CA TYR A 80 8.49 -4.20 -15.96
C TYR A 80 9.47 -3.95 -14.80
N GLY A 81 10.37 -4.90 -14.52
CA GLY A 81 11.36 -4.78 -13.44
C GLY A 81 10.75 -4.90 -12.05
N ILE A 82 9.74 -5.74 -11.88
CA ILE A 82 9.07 -6.00 -10.59
C ILE A 82 9.69 -7.24 -9.95
N MET A 83 10.29 -7.09 -8.78
CA MET A 83 10.77 -8.20 -7.96
C MET A 83 9.58 -9.05 -7.49
N VAL A 84 9.76 -10.36 -7.44
CA VAL A 84 8.75 -11.30 -6.96
C VAL A 84 9.21 -11.97 -5.66
N TRP A 85 8.44 -11.77 -4.59
CA TRP A 85 8.48 -12.59 -3.39
C TRP A 85 7.46 -13.72 -3.58
N GLN A 86 7.92 -14.95 -3.80
CA GLN A 86 7.07 -16.11 -4.08
C GLN A 86 6.87 -16.94 -2.81
N ASP A 87 5.66 -16.92 -2.23
CA ASP A 87 5.28 -17.92 -1.24
C ASP A 87 5.03 -19.28 -1.91
N PHE A 88 5.40 -20.37 -1.23
CA PHE A 88 4.78 -21.67 -1.48
C PHE A 88 3.33 -21.63 -1.01
N MET A 89 2.45 -22.43 -1.63
CA MET A 89 0.99 -22.34 -1.44
C MET A 89 0.53 -22.92 -0.10
N PHE A 90 1.02 -22.34 0.98
CA PHE A 90 0.66 -22.63 2.36
C PHE A 90 0.33 -21.33 3.11
N ALA A 91 -0.85 -21.26 3.71
CA ALA A 91 -1.28 -20.10 4.47
C ALA A 91 -2.23 -20.47 5.59
N CYS A 92 -2.03 -19.82 6.75
CA CYS A 92 -3.02 -19.76 7.81
C CYS A 92 -3.59 -21.15 8.18
N ALA A 93 -2.78 -22.21 8.17
CA ALA A 93 -3.16 -23.57 8.54
C ALA A 93 -1.97 -24.40 9.02
N MET A 94 -2.24 -25.47 9.78
CA MET A 94 -1.26 -26.52 10.05
C MET A 94 -1.55 -27.70 9.14
N TYR A 95 -0.49 -28.30 8.59
CA TYR A 95 -0.58 -29.30 7.53
C TYR A 95 -0.19 -30.71 8.03
N PRO A 96 -0.67 -31.78 7.35
CA PRO A 96 -0.33 -33.16 7.72
C PRO A 96 1.19 -33.44 7.62
N GLY A 97 1.66 -34.39 8.44
CA GLY A 97 3.06 -34.84 8.45
C GLY A 97 3.22 -36.32 8.04
N ASN A 98 2.22 -36.92 7.42
CA ASN A 98 2.33 -38.30 6.91
C ASN A 98 3.15 -38.32 5.59
N GLN A 99 3.84 -39.44 5.34
CA GLN A 99 4.81 -39.54 4.25
C GLN A 99 4.24 -39.21 2.88
N GLU A 100 3.02 -39.69 2.59
CA GLU A 100 2.35 -39.43 1.31
C GLU A 100 2.16 -37.93 1.06
N PHE A 101 1.73 -37.17 2.09
CA PHE A 101 1.60 -35.70 1.99
C PHE A 101 2.96 -35.02 1.82
N LEU A 102 3.96 -35.43 2.58
CA LEU A 102 5.31 -34.84 2.49
C LEU A 102 5.96 -35.10 1.14
N ASP A 103 5.78 -36.28 0.56
CA ASP A 103 6.27 -36.62 -0.79
C ASP A 103 5.58 -35.77 -1.86
N ASN A 104 4.27 -35.56 -1.71
CA ASN A 104 3.50 -34.71 -2.63
C ASN A 104 3.93 -33.24 -2.53
N VAL A 105 4.14 -32.70 -1.32
CA VAL A 105 4.67 -31.35 -1.09
C VAL A 105 6.03 -31.19 -1.78
N ARG A 106 6.93 -32.16 -1.62
CA ARG A 106 8.25 -32.13 -2.27
C ARG A 106 8.11 -32.08 -3.78
N GLN A 107 7.27 -32.91 -4.36
CA GLN A 107 7.10 -32.96 -5.82
C GLN A 107 6.49 -31.66 -6.36
N GLU A 108 5.43 -31.14 -5.72
CA GLU A 108 4.83 -29.86 -6.08
C GLU A 108 5.86 -28.71 -6.03
N ALA A 109 6.68 -28.68 -4.97
CA ALA A 109 7.73 -27.69 -4.84
C ALA A 109 8.78 -27.80 -5.97
N ILE A 110 9.23 -29.02 -6.29
CA ILE A 110 10.18 -29.26 -7.38
C ILE A 110 9.62 -28.77 -8.71
N ASP A 111 8.37 -29.14 -9.03
CA ASP A 111 7.74 -28.79 -10.31
C ASP A 111 7.63 -27.27 -10.49
N ASN A 112 7.20 -26.57 -9.44
CA ASN A 112 7.03 -25.10 -9.50
C ASN A 112 8.35 -24.36 -9.45
N VAL A 113 9.31 -24.79 -8.63
CA VAL A 113 10.65 -24.18 -8.60
C VAL A 113 11.34 -24.30 -9.96
N ILE A 114 11.31 -25.49 -10.58
CA ILE A 114 11.90 -25.70 -11.91
C ILE A 114 11.24 -24.81 -12.96
N ARG A 115 9.92 -24.63 -12.90
CA ARG A 115 9.16 -23.79 -13.83
C ARG A 115 9.53 -22.32 -13.71
N ILE A 116 9.66 -21.81 -12.48
CA ILE A 116 9.74 -20.36 -12.21
C ILE A 116 11.18 -19.85 -12.04
N ARG A 117 12.13 -20.68 -11.59
CA ARG A 117 13.50 -20.29 -11.18
C ARG A 117 14.31 -19.47 -12.18
N ASN A 118 14.00 -19.53 -13.47
CA ASN A 118 14.76 -18.85 -14.51
C ASN A 118 14.32 -17.38 -14.71
N HIS A 119 13.30 -16.90 -14.02
CA HIS A 119 12.87 -15.52 -14.07
C HIS A 119 13.78 -14.63 -13.20
N PRO A 120 14.47 -13.64 -13.77
CA PRO A 120 15.36 -12.76 -13.02
C PRO A 120 14.62 -11.88 -12.00
N SER A 121 13.31 -11.80 -12.07
CA SER A 121 12.44 -11.11 -11.11
C SER A 121 12.32 -11.85 -9.76
N ILE A 122 12.57 -13.16 -9.69
CA ILE A 122 12.48 -13.89 -8.41
C ILE A 122 13.49 -13.36 -7.41
N ALA A 123 12.98 -12.82 -6.30
CA ALA A 123 13.78 -12.22 -5.25
C ALA A 123 13.85 -13.07 -3.99
N LEU A 124 12.82 -13.88 -3.72
CA LEU A 124 12.72 -14.66 -2.50
C LEU A 124 11.70 -15.79 -2.67
N TRP A 125 12.06 -16.98 -2.21
CA TRP A 125 11.16 -18.09 -1.96
C TRP A 125 10.75 -18.09 -0.48
N CYS A 126 9.45 -18.11 -0.19
CA CYS A 126 8.94 -18.10 1.19
C CYS A 126 8.07 -19.33 1.47
N GLY A 127 8.32 -19.99 2.58
CA GLY A 127 7.67 -21.26 2.90
C GLY A 127 6.16 -21.16 3.10
N ASN A 128 5.68 -20.14 3.82
CA ASN A 128 4.26 -20.00 4.12
C ASN A 128 3.87 -18.60 4.59
N ASN A 129 2.56 -18.32 4.59
CA ASN A 129 1.95 -17.17 5.24
C ASN A 129 1.41 -17.51 6.62
N GLU A 130 1.95 -16.88 7.67
CA GLU A 130 1.43 -16.82 9.06
C GLU A 130 1.32 -18.13 9.84
N ASN A 131 1.78 -19.27 9.34
CA ASN A 131 1.63 -20.56 10.03
C ASN A 131 2.38 -20.58 11.37
N ALA A 132 3.62 -20.10 11.40
CA ALA A 132 4.41 -20.03 12.63
C ALA A 132 3.80 -19.06 13.64
N LEU A 133 3.37 -17.89 13.16
CA LEU A 133 2.72 -16.87 13.97
C LEU A 133 1.44 -17.41 14.61
N ALA A 134 0.56 -18.01 13.81
CA ALA A 134 -0.72 -18.57 14.27
C ALA A 134 -0.53 -19.74 15.26
N TRP A 135 0.51 -20.54 15.08
CA TRP A 135 0.85 -21.62 16.00
C TRP A 135 1.35 -21.11 17.36
N ARG A 136 2.25 -20.14 17.35
CA ARG A 136 2.92 -19.63 18.57
C ARG A 136 2.04 -18.76 19.43
N HIS A 137 1.26 -17.89 18.82
CA HIS A 137 0.44 -16.92 19.53
C HIS A 137 -0.73 -17.58 20.25
N GLY A 138 -0.54 -17.94 21.51
CA GLY A 138 -1.60 -18.31 22.44
C GLY A 138 -2.15 -17.14 23.27
N ALA A 139 -1.80 -15.89 22.90
CA ALA A 139 -2.17 -14.68 23.63
C ALA A 139 -3.35 -13.95 22.97
N PRO A 140 -4.00 -12.98 23.66
CA PRO A 140 -5.03 -12.16 23.08
C PRO A 140 -4.55 -11.50 21.77
N GLY A 141 -5.26 -11.75 20.65
CA GLY A 141 -4.88 -11.29 19.32
C GLY A 141 -4.08 -12.28 18.49
N GLY A 142 -3.59 -13.36 19.06
CA GLY A 142 -3.01 -14.49 18.34
C GLY A 142 -4.07 -15.55 18.03
N TRP A 143 -3.77 -16.41 17.07
CA TRP A 143 -4.73 -17.43 16.64
C TRP A 143 -4.75 -18.63 17.58
N GLY A 144 -3.70 -18.84 18.38
CA GLY A 144 -3.67 -19.77 19.52
C GLY A 144 -3.88 -21.24 19.17
N TRP A 145 -3.61 -21.64 17.93
CA TRP A 145 -3.96 -22.99 17.44
C TRP A 145 -3.36 -24.12 18.27
N LYS A 146 -2.12 -23.97 18.76
CA LYS A 146 -1.49 -24.99 19.61
C LYS A 146 -2.31 -25.31 20.87
N ASN A 147 -3.12 -24.35 21.34
CA ASN A 147 -3.92 -24.55 22.54
C ASN A 147 -5.13 -25.49 22.32
N ALA A 148 -5.47 -25.79 21.07
CA ALA A 148 -6.49 -26.78 20.71
C ALA A 148 -5.98 -28.22 20.77
N PHE A 149 -4.66 -28.42 20.96
CA PHE A 149 -3.99 -29.71 20.92
C PHE A 149 -3.41 -30.09 22.29
N THR A 150 -3.39 -31.41 22.60
CA THR A 150 -2.63 -31.97 23.72
C THR A 150 -1.13 -31.75 23.49
N LYS A 151 -0.30 -31.90 24.53
CA LYS A 151 1.16 -31.72 24.41
C LYS A 151 1.78 -32.68 23.39
N GLU A 152 1.33 -33.94 23.34
CA GLU A 152 1.80 -34.95 22.39
C GLU A 152 1.41 -34.61 20.95
N GLU A 153 0.18 -34.15 20.75
CA GLU A 153 -0.28 -33.67 19.45
C GLU A 153 0.48 -32.42 19.01
N GLN A 154 0.74 -31.46 19.92
CA GLN A 154 1.55 -30.27 19.63
C GLN A 154 2.93 -30.64 19.08
N ASP A 155 3.62 -31.60 19.69
CA ASP A 155 4.93 -32.05 19.24
C ASP A 155 4.85 -32.70 17.85
N THR A 156 3.79 -33.45 17.57
CA THR A 156 3.54 -34.07 16.27
C THR A 156 3.25 -33.04 15.17
N VAL A 157 2.35 -32.10 15.44
CA VAL A 157 1.95 -31.04 14.49
C VAL A 157 3.14 -30.11 14.21
N PHE A 158 3.88 -29.70 15.24
CA PHE A 158 5.05 -28.84 15.05
C PHE A 158 6.17 -29.54 14.30
N LYS A 159 6.37 -30.86 14.52
CA LYS A 159 7.31 -31.65 13.73
C LYS A 159 6.95 -31.65 12.25
N ALA A 160 5.66 -31.83 11.91
CA ALA A 160 5.20 -31.76 10.52
C ALA A 160 5.48 -30.38 9.91
N TYR A 161 5.16 -29.30 10.64
CA TYR A 161 5.50 -27.91 10.24
C TYR A 161 7.01 -27.78 9.97
N TYR A 162 7.85 -28.23 10.90
CA TYR A 162 9.30 -28.09 10.77
C TYR A 162 9.82 -28.87 9.54
N THR A 163 9.34 -30.10 9.35
CA THR A 163 9.75 -30.93 8.20
C THR A 163 9.42 -30.29 6.87
N VAL A 164 8.23 -29.68 6.72
CA VAL A 164 7.86 -29.00 5.47
C VAL A 164 8.72 -27.74 5.28
N PHE A 165 8.72 -26.82 6.24
CA PHE A 165 9.19 -25.45 6.03
C PHE A 165 10.69 -25.25 6.37
N HIS A 166 11.32 -26.15 7.12
CA HIS A 166 12.73 -26.06 7.49
C HIS A 166 13.62 -27.19 6.95
N GLU A 167 13.02 -28.24 6.35
CA GLU A 167 13.78 -29.34 5.75
C GLU A 167 13.45 -29.48 4.24
N ILE A 168 12.20 -29.78 3.87
CA ILE A 168 11.82 -30.09 2.48
C ILE A 168 11.97 -28.89 1.56
N LEU A 169 11.29 -27.78 1.86
CA LEU A 169 11.25 -26.62 0.96
C LEU A 169 12.62 -25.95 0.79
N PRO A 170 13.41 -25.69 1.85
CA PRO A 170 14.75 -25.13 1.66
C PRO A 170 15.69 -26.09 0.93
N GLU A 171 15.57 -27.42 1.10
CA GLU A 171 16.32 -28.40 0.32
C GLU A 171 15.96 -28.31 -1.17
N VAL A 172 14.68 -28.24 -1.51
CA VAL A 172 14.23 -28.08 -2.91
C VAL A 172 14.75 -26.79 -3.52
N VAL A 173 14.60 -25.65 -2.83
CA VAL A 173 15.13 -24.37 -3.35
C VAL A 173 16.62 -24.48 -3.59
N LYS A 174 17.40 -24.99 -2.61
CA LYS A 174 18.84 -25.16 -2.73
C LYS A 174 19.26 -26.08 -3.87
N ASP A 175 18.56 -27.20 -4.08
CA ASP A 175 18.96 -28.22 -5.04
C ASP A 175 18.53 -27.88 -6.50
N TYR A 176 17.51 -27.06 -6.65
CA TYR A 176 16.93 -26.75 -7.96
C TYR A 176 17.10 -25.30 -8.42
N THR A 177 17.75 -24.42 -7.62
CA THR A 177 18.12 -23.06 -8.02
C THR A 177 19.63 -22.84 -7.94
N ASP A 178 20.13 -21.74 -8.48
CA ASP A 178 21.54 -21.35 -8.42
C ASP A 178 21.89 -20.52 -7.18
N GLY A 179 21.26 -20.84 -6.03
CA GLY A 179 21.50 -20.18 -4.75
C GLY A 179 20.51 -19.07 -4.41
N ASP A 180 19.28 -19.22 -4.87
CA ASP A 180 18.18 -18.33 -4.49
C ASP A 180 17.94 -18.35 -2.98
N ASP A 181 17.47 -17.22 -2.45
CA ASP A 181 17.17 -17.05 -1.05
C ASP A 181 15.85 -17.72 -0.65
N TYR A 182 15.84 -18.34 0.53
CA TYR A 182 14.67 -18.98 1.13
C TYR A 182 14.36 -18.41 2.51
N TRP A 183 13.07 -18.09 2.77
CA TRP A 183 12.55 -17.63 4.05
C TRP A 183 11.45 -18.58 4.55
N PRO A 184 11.56 -19.19 5.74
CA PRO A 184 10.67 -20.30 6.13
C PRO A 184 9.20 -19.91 6.34
N SER A 185 8.92 -18.70 6.81
CA SER A 185 7.55 -18.20 7.09
C SER A 185 7.53 -16.67 7.08
N SER A 186 6.42 -16.10 6.67
CA SER A 186 6.17 -14.65 6.79
C SER A 186 4.89 -14.44 7.62
N PRO A 187 4.92 -13.63 8.72
CA PRO A 187 6.10 -12.95 9.26
C PRO A 187 6.96 -13.88 10.12
N MET A 188 8.23 -13.52 10.24
CA MET A 188 9.16 -14.23 11.13
C MET A 188 10.32 -13.32 11.53
N ALA A 189 10.72 -13.35 12.81
CA ALA A 189 11.91 -12.63 13.28
C ALA A 189 13.22 -13.28 12.84
N GLY A 190 13.23 -14.59 12.58
CA GLY A 190 14.40 -15.34 12.10
C GLY A 190 14.11 -16.84 12.04
N PRO A 191 14.98 -17.61 11.34
CA PRO A 191 14.78 -19.04 11.12
C PRO A 191 15.10 -19.92 12.34
N GLU A 192 15.71 -19.36 13.38
CA GLU A 192 16.06 -20.12 14.58
C GLU A 192 14.81 -20.51 15.38
N PRO A 193 14.77 -21.68 16.06
CA PRO A 193 13.55 -22.18 16.70
C PRO A 193 12.92 -21.25 17.74
N ASP A 194 13.72 -20.42 18.41
CA ASP A 194 13.25 -19.43 19.40
C ASP A 194 12.68 -18.17 18.73
N GLN A 195 12.94 -17.95 17.44
CA GLN A 195 12.46 -16.83 16.63
C GLN A 195 11.19 -17.15 15.83
N HIS A 196 10.81 -18.45 15.73
CA HIS A 196 9.62 -18.85 14.99
C HIS A 196 8.35 -18.22 15.57
N GLY A 197 7.55 -17.61 14.72
CA GLY A 197 6.28 -16.98 15.08
C GLY A 197 6.42 -15.71 15.94
N LEU A 198 7.60 -15.08 15.97
CA LEU A 198 7.78 -13.72 16.46
C LEU A 198 7.70 -12.73 15.30
N ASP A 199 7.12 -11.58 15.57
CA ASP A 199 7.16 -10.46 14.64
C ASP A 199 8.56 -9.86 14.52
N GLY A 200 8.95 -9.50 13.30
CA GLY A 200 10.24 -8.93 12.97
C GLY A 200 10.36 -7.45 13.30
N THR A 201 10.52 -7.11 14.57
CA THR A 201 10.78 -5.70 14.95
C THR A 201 12.23 -5.31 14.79
N THR A 202 13.18 -6.15 15.24
CA THR A 202 14.63 -5.90 15.15
C THR A 202 15.35 -6.81 14.16
N SER A 203 14.64 -7.79 13.60
CA SER A 203 15.13 -8.75 12.61
C SER A 203 13.97 -9.36 11.84
N GLY A 204 14.20 -9.84 10.64
CA GLY A 204 13.18 -10.47 9.80
C GLY A 204 12.10 -9.50 9.30
N ASP A 205 10.90 -10.04 9.07
CA ASP A 205 9.75 -9.30 8.54
C ASP A 205 8.57 -9.27 9.52
N GLN A 206 7.64 -8.35 9.29
CA GLN A 206 6.49 -8.12 10.15
C GLN A 206 5.19 -7.97 9.37
N HIS A 207 4.10 -8.56 9.89
CA HIS A 207 2.72 -8.24 9.52
C HIS A 207 2.12 -7.31 10.57
N TYR A 208 1.96 -6.01 10.23
CA TYR A 208 1.42 -5.03 11.17
C TYR A 208 -0.08 -4.85 10.99
N TRP A 209 -0.86 -5.50 11.81
CA TRP A 209 -2.32 -5.41 11.85
C TRP A 209 -2.87 -4.63 13.06
N GLY A 210 -2.03 -3.85 13.73
CA GLY A 210 -2.46 -2.96 14.81
C GLY A 210 -3.48 -1.93 14.33
N VAL A 211 -3.25 -1.29 13.18
CA VAL A 211 -4.28 -0.64 12.38
C VAL A 211 -5.14 -1.73 11.73
N TRP A 212 -6.42 -1.49 11.57
CA TRP A 212 -7.44 -2.42 11.10
C TRP A 212 -7.88 -3.46 12.15
N HIS A 213 -7.20 -4.59 12.33
CA HIS A 213 -7.60 -5.65 13.27
C HIS A 213 -7.49 -5.20 14.74
N GLY A 214 -6.39 -4.55 15.10
CA GLY A 214 -6.14 -4.07 16.45
C GLY A 214 -6.86 -2.78 16.83
N PHE A 215 -7.53 -2.13 15.89
CA PHE A 215 -8.25 -0.85 16.07
C PHE A 215 -7.38 0.27 16.68
N ARG A 216 -6.07 0.24 16.41
CA ARG A 216 -5.19 1.34 16.77
C ARG A 216 -5.37 2.51 15.81
N PRO A 217 -5.18 3.77 16.26
CA PRO A 217 -5.24 4.94 15.38
C PRO A 217 -4.17 4.85 14.28
N LEU A 218 -4.37 5.56 13.16
CA LEU A 218 -3.46 5.52 12.00
C LEU A 218 -2.05 5.99 12.37
N GLU A 219 -1.90 6.90 13.33
CA GLU A 219 -0.63 7.40 13.86
C GLU A 219 0.24 6.29 14.47
N SER A 220 -0.36 5.16 14.83
CA SER A 220 0.38 4.01 15.38
C SER A 220 1.35 3.36 14.38
N PHE A 221 1.24 3.65 13.09
CA PHE A 221 2.29 3.30 12.12
C PHE A 221 3.64 3.94 12.46
N ASP A 222 3.63 5.12 13.06
CA ASP A 222 4.85 5.82 13.51
C ASP A 222 5.43 5.30 14.84
N GLU A 223 4.65 4.53 15.59
CA GLU A 223 5.07 3.96 16.88
C GLU A 223 5.71 2.58 16.71
N VAL A 224 5.45 1.92 15.60
CA VAL A 224 5.93 0.57 15.31
C VAL A 224 7.11 0.63 14.36
N THR A 225 8.27 0.19 14.84
CA THR A 225 9.46 0.04 14.02
C THR A 225 9.57 -1.41 13.54
N THR A 226 9.89 -1.60 12.27
CA THR A 226 10.09 -2.92 11.65
C THR A 226 11.28 -2.87 10.70
N ARG A 227 11.96 -4.01 10.52
CA ARG A 227 13.04 -4.12 9.52
C ARG A 227 12.46 -4.21 8.10
N PHE A 228 11.28 -4.84 7.98
CA PHE A 228 10.55 -5.00 6.73
C PHE A 228 9.07 -5.25 7.07
N CYS A 229 8.17 -4.44 6.57
CA CYS A 229 6.73 -4.64 6.72
C CYS A 229 6.18 -5.37 5.49
N SER A 230 5.98 -6.68 5.62
CA SER A 230 5.52 -7.54 4.52
C SER A 230 4.00 -7.60 4.38
N GLU A 231 3.26 -7.20 5.43
CA GLU A 231 1.81 -6.97 5.37
C GLU A 231 1.35 -5.87 6.32
N TYR A 232 0.48 -5.03 5.82
CA TYR A 232 -0.42 -4.11 6.54
C TYR A 232 -1.46 -3.60 5.56
N GLY A 233 -2.61 -3.15 6.04
CA GLY A 233 -3.62 -2.66 5.11
C GLY A 233 -4.85 -2.08 5.77
N PHE A 234 -5.69 -1.50 4.93
CA PHE A 234 -6.97 -0.91 5.32
C PHE A 234 -8.01 -1.18 4.23
N GLN A 235 -9.28 -1.40 4.61
CA GLN A 235 -10.32 -1.69 3.62
C GLN A 235 -11.00 -0.43 3.09
N SER A 236 -11.48 -0.54 1.85
CA SER A 236 -12.54 0.30 1.29
C SER A 236 -13.51 -0.53 0.46
N PHE A 237 -14.64 0.04 0.14
CA PHE A 237 -15.53 -0.54 -0.87
C PHE A 237 -14.89 -0.43 -2.26
N PRO A 238 -15.35 -1.20 -3.26
CA PRO A 238 -14.94 -0.99 -4.65
C PRO A 238 -15.58 0.28 -5.21
N GLU A 239 -15.20 0.68 -6.43
CA GLU A 239 -15.82 1.79 -7.13
C GLU A 239 -17.35 1.60 -7.30
N MET A 240 -18.14 2.70 -7.31
CA MET A 240 -19.59 2.64 -7.44
C MET A 240 -20.03 1.80 -8.65
N SER A 241 -19.39 2.00 -9.79
CA SER A 241 -19.67 1.22 -11.01
C SER A 241 -19.38 -0.28 -10.88
N THR A 242 -18.58 -0.67 -9.89
CA THR A 242 -18.38 -2.08 -9.51
C THR A 242 -19.46 -2.56 -8.57
N ILE A 243 -19.91 -1.72 -7.61
CA ILE A 243 -21.06 -2.01 -6.75
C ILE A 243 -22.32 -2.24 -7.57
N GLU A 244 -22.57 -1.42 -8.58
CA GLU A 244 -23.70 -1.52 -9.52
C GLU A 244 -23.75 -2.86 -10.27
N THR A 245 -22.67 -3.63 -10.32
CA THR A 245 -22.66 -4.98 -10.94
C THR A 245 -23.30 -6.05 -10.07
N TYR A 246 -23.46 -5.81 -8.75
CA TYR A 246 -23.98 -6.81 -7.82
C TYR A 246 -25.05 -6.29 -6.86
N ALA A 247 -25.28 -4.99 -6.74
CA ALA A 247 -26.26 -4.36 -5.87
C ALA A 247 -27.22 -3.47 -6.65
N LEU A 248 -28.47 -3.42 -6.19
CA LEU A 248 -29.49 -2.51 -6.71
C LEU A 248 -29.59 -1.27 -5.79
N PRO A 249 -30.23 -0.17 -6.21
CA PRO A 249 -30.37 1.03 -5.37
C PRO A 249 -30.99 0.78 -3.99
N GLU A 250 -31.89 -0.20 -3.87
CA GLU A 250 -32.47 -0.62 -2.58
C GLU A 250 -31.47 -1.29 -1.62
N ASP A 251 -30.32 -1.74 -2.16
CA ASP A 251 -29.23 -2.36 -1.38
C ASP A 251 -28.17 -1.34 -0.95
N TYR A 252 -28.30 -0.06 -1.31
CA TYR A 252 -27.31 0.98 -1.03
C TYR A 252 -27.33 1.39 0.46
N ASP A 253 -27.07 0.41 1.30
CA ASP A 253 -26.85 0.51 2.73
C ASP A 253 -25.79 -0.51 3.12
N ILE A 254 -24.73 -0.08 3.84
CA ILE A 254 -23.64 -0.97 4.28
C ILE A 254 -24.12 -2.11 5.19
N GLU A 255 -25.32 -1.98 5.77
CA GLU A 255 -25.96 -2.99 6.60
C GLU A 255 -26.89 -3.93 5.81
N SER A 256 -27.12 -3.69 4.50
CA SER A 256 -27.90 -4.59 3.66
C SER A 256 -27.24 -5.97 3.55
N GLU A 257 -28.03 -7.00 3.28
CA GLU A 257 -27.51 -8.38 3.14
C GLU A 257 -26.56 -8.50 1.94
N VAL A 258 -26.84 -7.79 0.85
CA VAL A 258 -26.00 -7.75 -0.34
C VAL A 258 -24.64 -7.15 -0.02
N MET A 259 -24.59 -5.97 0.61
CA MET A 259 -23.33 -5.31 0.95
C MET A 259 -22.53 -6.09 2.00
N LYS A 260 -23.19 -6.77 2.94
CA LYS A 260 -22.52 -7.68 3.90
C LYS A 260 -21.97 -8.93 3.24
N SER A 261 -22.66 -9.50 2.26
CA SER A 261 -22.17 -10.67 1.54
C SER A 261 -20.94 -10.36 0.67
N HIS A 262 -20.83 -9.12 0.18
CA HIS A 262 -19.69 -8.59 -0.56
C HIS A 262 -18.67 -7.89 0.35
N GLN A 263 -18.37 -8.46 1.54
CA GLN A 263 -17.38 -7.95 2.50
C GLN A 263 -16.39 -9.05 2.90
N ARG A 264 -15.09 -8.83 2.70
CA ARG A 264 -14.02 -9.81 3.00
C ARG A 264 -13.68 -9.95 4.48
N SER A 265 -14.19 -9.06 5.33
CA SER A 265 -13.91 -9.09 6.77
C SER A 265 -15.21 -9.01 7.56
N TYR A 266 -15.43 -9.95 8.47
CA TYR A 266 -16.62 -9.95 9.33
C TYR A 266 -16.80 -8.68 10.19
N ILE A 267 -15.72 -7.89 10.39
CA ILE A 267 -15.77 -6.60 11.08
C ILE A 267 -15.78 -5.41 10.11
N GLY A 268 -15.68 -5.64 8.80
CA GLY A 268 -15.25 -4.65 7.82
C GLY A 268 -16.10 -3.39 7.76
N ASN A 269 -17.41 -3.51 7.56
CA ASN A 269 -18.29 -2.35 7.38
C ASN A 269 -18.30 -1.45 8.63
N GLY A 270 -18.47 -2.04 9.82
CA GLY A 270 -18.42 -1.31 11.08
C GLY A 270 -17.03 -0.69 11.34
N ARG A 271 -15.96 -1.41 11.02
CA ARG A 271 -14.59 -0.93 11.21
C ARG A 271 -14.26 0.27 10.33
N ILE A 272 -14.68 0.27 9.07
CA ILE A 272 -14.55 1.42 8.16
C ILE A 272 -15.28 2.64 8.73
N LEU A 273 -16.53 2.45 9.18
CA LEU A 273 -17.34 3.52 9.77
C LEU A 273 -16.70 4.11 11.03
N ASP A 274 -16.17 3.26 11.92
CA ASP A 274 -15.54 3.70 13.16
C ASP A 274 -14.27 4.52 12.90
N TYR A 275 -13.42 4.08 11.99
CA TYR A 275 -12.26 4.88 11.59
C TYR A 275 -12.67 6.16 10.86
N MET A 276 -13.71 6.14 10.03
CA MET A 276 -14.20 7.36 9.37
C MET A 276 -14.59 8.42 10.38
N LYS A 277 -15.28 8.08 11.47
CA LYS A 277 -15.61 9.00 12.58
C LYS A 277 -14.38 9.59 13.27
N MET A 278 -13.24 8.90 13.24
CA MET A 278 -12.01 9.42 13.85
C MET A 278 -11.38 10.54 13.03
N TYR A 279 -11.42 10.47 11.70
CA TYR A 279 -10.64 11.34 10.80
C TYR A 279 -11.48 12.24 9.92
N TYR A 280 -12.74 11.88 9.63
CA TYR A 280 -13.62 12.56 8.69
C TYR A 280 -15.04 12.71 9.25
N ARG A 281 -15.82 13.60 8.64
CA ARG A 281 -17.27 13.65 8.83
C ARG A 281 -17.90 12.52 8.01
N VAL A 282 -18.82 11.78 8.62
CA VAL A 282 -19.49 10.65 7.95
C VAL A 282 -20.60 11.20 7.05
N PRO A 283 -20.57 10.94 5.73
CA PRO A 283 -21.65 11.35 4.84
C PRO A 283 -22.93 10.54 5.07
N GLU A 284 -24.09 11.16 4.82
CA GLU A 284 -25.39 10.48 4.82
C GLU A 284 -25.69 9.80 3.46
N GLU A 285 -25.19 10.36 2.36
CA GLU A 285 -25.40 9.86 1.02
C GLU A 285 -24.46 8.69 0.72
N PHE A 286 -25.00 7.56 0.25
CA PHE A 286 -24.28 6.30 0.07
C PHE A 286 -23.08 6.43 -0.87
N GLU A 287 -23.24 7.04 -2.05
CA GLU A 287 -22.14 7.19 -3.00
C GLU A 287 -21.01 8.08 -2.46
N GLN A 288 -21.37 9.13 -1.70
CA GLN A 288 -20.38 9.97 -1.02
C GLN A 288 -19.67 9.18 0.10
N PHE A 289 -20.39 8.30 0.80
CA PHE A 289 -19.79 7.40 1.79
C PHE A 289 -18.79 6.45 1.12
N ILE A 290 -19.15 5.82 -0.01
CA ILE A 290 -18.24 4.95 -0.78
C ILE A 290 -16.95 5.70 -1.17
N TYR A 291 -17.09 6.89 -1.76
CA TYR A 291 -15.94 7.76 -2.08
C TYR A 291 -15.08 8.03 -0.82
N MET A 292 -15.69 8.36 0.32
CA MET A 292 -14.97 8.63 1.55
C MET A 292 -14.23 7.40 2.10
N THR A 293 -14.71 6.18 1.82
CA THR A 293 -13.97 4.96 2.17
C THR A 293 -12.67 4.83 1.39
N HIS A 294 -12.67 5.24 0.11
CA HIS A 294 -11.44 5.28 -0.70
C HIS A 294 -10.43 6.29 -0.15
N VAL A 295 -10.90 7.50 0.21
CA VAL A 295 -10.04 8.54 0.80
C VAL A 295 -9.44 8.08 2.11
N LEU A 296 -10.23 7.45 2.98
CA LEU A 296 -9.77 6.91 4.27
C LEU A 296 -8.74 5.78 4.09
N GLN A 297 -8.98 4.84 3.17
CA GLN A 297 -8.01 3.80 2.82
C GLN A 297 -6.71 4.43 2.31
N GLY A 298 -6.81 5.42 1.44
CA GLY A 298 -5.66 6.16 0.90
C GLY A 298 -4.86 6.84 1.99
N LEU A 299 -5.51 7.51 2.94
CA LEU A 299 -4.86 8.15 4.08
C LEU A 299 -4.10 7.11 4.93
N SER A 300 -4.75 5.99 5.27
CA SER A 300 -4.12 4.92 6.05
C SER A 300 -2.88 4.36 5.35
N THR A 301 -3.00 4.05 4.06
CA THR A 301 -1.90 3.50 3.26
C THR A 301 -0.74 4.49 3.13
N LYS A 302 -1.04 5.76 2.86
CA LYS A 302 -0.04 6.85 2.81
C LYS A 302 0.73 6.94 4.13
N MET A 303 0.03 6.98 5.27
CA MET A 303 0.67 7.10 6.59
C MET A 303 1.59 5.90 6.87
N GLY A 304 1.18 4.69 6.52
CA GLY A 304 2.00 3.48 6.66
C GLY A 304 3.28 3.54 5.81
N ILE A 305 3.15 3.84 4.51
CA ILE A 305 4.32 3.96 3.61
C ILE A 305 5.28 5.04 4.08
N GLU A 306 4.76 6.22 4.40
CA GLU A 306 5.61 7.34 4.83
C GLU A 306 6.33 7.02 6.15
N ALA A 307 5.68 6.31 7.09
CA ALA A 307 6.31 5.85 8.33
C ALA A 307 7.45 4.88 8.04
N HIS A 308 7.24 3.86 7.19
CA HIS A 308 8.28 2.91 6.81
C HIS A 308 9.43 3.59 6.08
N ARG A 309 9.14 4.46 5.11
CA ARG A 309 10.17 5.17 4.35
C ARG A 309 10.95 6.19 5.18
N ARG A 310 10.34 6.88 6.15
CA ARG A 310 11.07 7.73 7.09
C ARG A 310 12.10 6.96 7.91
N ASN A 311 11.89 5.68 8.12
CA ASN A 311 12.79 4.82 8.88
C ASN A 311 13.93 4.19 8.06
N MET A 312 14.12 4.53 6.79
CA MET A 312 15.30 4.09 6.02
C MET A 312 16.60 4.58 6.67
N PRO A 313 17.67 3.77 6.74
CA PRO A 313 17.80 2.38 6.25
C PRO A 313 17.43 1.30 7.28
N TYR A 314 16.84 1.65 8.41
CA TYR A 314 16.39 0.67 9.40
C TYR A 314 15.31 -0.25 8.81
N CYS A 315 14.26 0.33 8.24
CA CYS A 315 13.21 -0.35 7.49
C CYS A 315 13.55 -0.33 5.99
N MET A 316 13.57 -1.51 5.35
CA MET A 316 13.92 -1.62 3.94
C MET A 316 12.81 -2.25 3.07
N GLY A 317 11.56 -2.27 3.56
CA GLY A 317 10.44 -2.72 2.74
C GLY A 317 9.07 -2.40 3.31
N SER A 318 8.12 -2.21 2.39
CA SER A 318 6.73 -1.87 2.68
C SER A 318 5.83 -2.51 1.62
N LEU A 319 5.18 -3.63 1.96
CA LEU A 319 4.26 -4.35 1.09
C LEU A 319 2.85 -4.27 1.65
N ILE A 320 1.96 -3.66 0.89
CA ILE A 320 0.57 -3.43 1.30
C ILE A 320 -0.25 -4.71 1.09
N TRP A 321 -1.10 -5.06 2.01
CA TRP A 321 -2.17 -6.02 1.84
C TRP A 321 -3.41 -5.28 1.39
N GLN A 322 -3.89 -5.34 0.11
CA GLN A 322 -3.39 -6.10 -1.04
C GLN A 322 -3.55 -5.27 -2.33
N ILE A 323 -3.01 -5.72 -3.47
CA ILE A 323 -3.09 -4.96 -4.71
C ILE A 323 -4.43 -5.13 -5.43
N ASN A 324 -4.97 -6.36 -5.51
CA ASN A 324 -6.11 -6.76 -6.34
C ASN A 324 -7.18 -7.53 -5.56
N ASP A 325 -8.30 -7.80 -6.22
CA ASP A 325 -9.39 -8.67 -5.76
C ASP A 325 -9.67 -9.80 -6.76
N CYS A 326 -10.20 -10.93 -6.28
CA CYS A 326 -10.60 -12.06 -7.12
C CYS A 326 -12.11 -12.10 -7.45
N TRP A 327 -12.90 -11.18 -6.92
CA TRP A 327 -14.32 -10.96 -7.21
C TRP A 327 -14.73 -9.55 -6.73
N PRO A 328 -15.86 -8.99 -7.21
CA PRO A 328 -16.33 -7.67 -6.77
C PRO A 328 -16.67 -7.65 -5.27
N VAL A 329 -15.91 -6.92 -4.46
CA VAL A 329 -16.01 -7.02 -2.99
C VAL A 329 -15.39 -5.80 -2.29
N ALA A 330 -15.87 -5.47 -1.07
CA ALA A 330 -15.16 -4.58 -0.16
C ALA A 330 -13.98 -5.33 0.48
N SER A 331 -12.78 -4.81 0.31
CA SER A 331 -11.55 -5.45 0.75
C SER A 331 -10.41 -4.44 0.98
N TRP A 332 -9.22 -4.96 1.26
CA TRP A 332 -8.00 -4.17 1.41
C TRP A 332 -7.34 -3.81 0.07
N SER A 333 -7.90 -4.27 -1.07
CA SER A 333 -7.31 -4.05 -2.39
C SER A 333 -7.16 -2.56 -2.71
N THR A 334 -6.07 -2.21 -3.38
CA THR A 334 -5.82 -0.83 -3.84
C THR A 334 -6.40 -0.57 -5.23
N MET A 335 -6.65 -1.64 -5.98
CA MET A 335 -7.46 -1.68 -7.20
C MET A 335 -8.64 -2.62 -6.96
N ASP A 336 -9.81 -2.30 -7.47
CA ASP A 336 -10.95 -3.20 -7.39
C ASP A 336 -10.83 -4.40 -8.36
N TYR A 337 -11.79 -5.33 -8.32
CA TYR A 337 -11.81 -6.52 -9.19
C TYR A 337 -11.68 -6.21 -10.70
N TYR A 338 -12.18 -5.07 -11.15
CA TYR A 338 -12.04 -4.64 -12.55
C TYR A 338 -10.76 -3.83 -12.81
N HIS A 339 -9.79 -3.88 -11.88
CA HIS A 339 -8.52 -3.14 -11.93
C HIS A 339 -8.71 -1.62 -12.07
N LYS A 340 -9.76 -1.08 -11.44
CA LYS A 340 -9.93 0.36 -11.29
C LYS A 340 -9.12 0.84 -10.10
N TRP A 341 -8.33 1.89 -10.30
CA TRP A 341 -7.53 2.47 -9.23
C TRP A 341 -8.42 3.18 -8.21
N LYS A 342 -8.37 2.73 -6.96
CA LYS A 342 -8.96 3.47 -5.83
C LYS A 342 -8.01 4.57 -5.35
N ALA A 343 -8.46 5.47 -4.46
CA ALA A 343 -7.61 6.55 -3.92
C ALA A 343 -6.27 6.05 -3.39
N ALA A 344 -6.26 4.89 -2.73
CA ALA A 344 -5.03 4.28 -2.20
C ALA A 344 -3.98 4.06 -3.29
N HIS A 345 -4.36 3.61 -4.48
CA HIS A 345 -3.39 3.32 -5.54
C HIS A 345 -2.71 4.60 -6.07
N TYR A 346 -3.45 5.71 -6.21
CA TYR A 346 -2.88 7.03 -6.54
C TYR A 346 -1.96 7.56 -5.43
N MET A 347 -2.36 7.42 -4.16
CA MET A 347 -1.54 7.87 -3.02
C MET A 347 -0.28 7.03 -2.84
N ILE A 348 -0.35 5.71 -3.11
CA ILE A 348 0.82 4.81 -3.15
C ILE A 348 1.83 5.30 -4.17
N ARG A 349 1.39 5.57 -5.41
CA ARG A 349 2.24 6.11 -6.48
C ARG A 349 3.04 7.32 -5.99
N ASP A 350 2.39 8.23 -5.28
CA ASP A 350 3.03 9.45 -4.78
C ASP A 350 3.97 9.21 -3.61
N CYS A 351 3.68 8.21 -2.76
CA CYS A 351 4.53 7.84 -1.64
C CYS A 351 5.72 6.96 -2.05
N PHE A 352 5.62 6.28 -3.19
CA PHE A 352 6.68 5.42 -3.74
C PHE A 352 7.54 6.10 -4.82
N LYS A 353 7.39 7.42 -5.04
CA LYS A 353 8.34 8.19 -5.86
C LYS A 353 9.77 7.97 -5.38
N GLU A 354 10.72 8.08 -6.29
CA GLU A 354 12.16 7.96 -6.01
C GLU A 354 12.63 8.94 -4.91
N VAL A 355 12.07 10.13 -4.92
CA VAL A 355 12.34 11.18 -3.90
C VAL A 355 11.01 11.69 -3.37
N ILE A 356 10.85 11.69 -2.06
CA ILE A 356 9.67 12.25 -1.39
C ILE A 356 10.05 13.17 -0.24
N VAL A 357 9.18 14.13 0.05
CA VAL A 357 9.07 14.75 1.38
C VAL A 357 8.01 14.01 2.17
N ALA A 358 8.31 13.73 3.45
CA ALA A 358 7.41 13.01 4.35
C ALA A 358 7.26 13.77 5.68
N PRO A 359 6.47 14.86 5.70
CA PRO A 359 6.24 15.65 6.89
C PRO A 359 5.52 14.86 7.98
N LYS A 360 5.89 15.10 9.23
CA LYS A 360 5.29 14.45 10.40
C LYS A 360 5.17 15.42 11.56
N TRP A 361 3.99 15.48 12.19
CA TRP A 361 3.82 16.17 13.46
C TRP A 361 4.43 15.34 14.59
N GLU A 362 5.37 15.94 15.31
CA GLU A 362 6.01 15.41 16.53
C GLU A 362 5.66 16.35 17.69
N GLY A 363 4.52 16.14 18.33
CA GLY A 363 3.95 17.08 19.30
C GLY A 363 3.69 18.44 18.63
N ASP A 364 4.29 19.51 19.16
CA ASP A 364 4.12 20.87 18.64
C ASP A 364 5.15 21.24 17.54
N SER A 365 5.84 20.27 16.98
CA SER A 365 6.81 20.49 15.91
C SER A 365 6.45 19.69 14.66
N LEU A 366 6.55 20.32 13.49
CA LEU A 366 6.51 19.68 12.20
C LEU A 366 7.94 19.26 11.81
N ALA A 367 8.24 17.97 11.83
CA ALA A 367 9.47 17.43 11.29
C ALA A 367 9.29 17.11 9.81
N ILE A 368 10.16 17.63 8.96
CA ILE A 368 10.13 17.39 7.52
C ILE A 368 11.28 16.47 7.16
N TYR A 369 10.94 15.27 6.79
CA TYR A 369 11.88 14.29 6.26
C TYR A 369 11.96 14.42 4.75
N ALA A 370 13.13 14.16 4.18
CA ALA A 370 13.28 13.78 2.79
C ALA A 370 13.78 12.34 2.74
N VAL A 371 13.19 11.56 1.86
CA VAL A 371 13.61 10.19 1.57
C VAL A 371 14.01 10.12 0.11
N SER A 372 15.17 9.56 -0.17
CA SER A 372 15.71 9.42 -1.54
C SER A 372 16.18 8.00 -1.78
N ASP A 373 15.73 7.42 -2.88
CA ASP A 373 16.25 6.15 -3.41
C ASP A 373 17.40 6.41 -4.42
N ARG A 374 17.74 7.68 -4.69
CA ARG A 374 18.83 8.04 -5.61
C ARG A 374 20.19 7.66 -5.02
N LEU A 375 21.08 7.25 -5.91
CA LEU A 375 22.46 6.87 -5.55
C LEU A 375 23.42 8.08 -5.44
N GLU A 376 22.91 9.27 -5.71
CA GLU A 376 23.65 10.54 -5.59
C GLU A 376 22.88 11.49 -4.65
N ALA A 377 23.64 12.30 -3.92
CA ALA A 377 23.07 13.33 -3.06
C ALA A 377 22.36 14.42 -3.89
N ILE A 378 21.26 14.96 -3.36
CA ILE A 378 20.50 16.02 -3.99
C ILE A 378 20.75 17.32 -3.24
N HIS A 379 21.23 18.34 -3.96
CA HIS A 379 21.29 19.71 -3.47
C HIS A 379 20.06 20.48 -3.96
N GLY A 380 19.32 21.10 -3.06
CA GLY A 380 18.06 21.71 -3.42
C GLY A 380 17.59 22.77 -2.43
N THR A 381 16.34 23.18 -2.61
CA THR A 381 15.62 24.10 -1.73
C THR A 381 14.37 23.41 -1.20
N LEU A 382 14.18 23.49 0.10
CA LEU A 382 12.93 23.13 0.77
C LEU A 382 12.16 24.42 1.05
N SER A 383 10.93 24.53 0.53
CA SER A 383 10.02 25.64 0.80
C SER A 383 8.78 25.16 1.55
N ILE A 384 8.26 26.02 2.42
CA ILE A 384 7.03 25.81 3.18
C ILE A 384 6.18 27.06 3.04
N GLU A 385 5.03 26.88 2.38
CA GLU A 385 3.98 27.88 2.26
C GLU A 385 2.87 27.54 3.25
N VAL A 386 2.38 28.51 4.01
CA VAL A 386 1.14 28.38 4.79
C VAL A 386 0.09 29.22 4.10
N LEU A 387 -1.02 28.57 3.73
CA LEU A 387 -2.12 29.17 2.99
C LEU A 387 -3.40 29.08 3.82
N ASP A 388 -4.26 30.09 3.72
CA ASP A 388 -5.66 29.93 4.10
C ASP A 388 -6.45 29.17 3.03
N PHE A 389 -7.71 28.83 3.30
CA PHE A 389 -8.54 28.08 2.35
C PHE A 389 -9.07 28.92 1.18
N HIS A 390 -8.75 30.22 1.13
CA HIS A 390 -8.94 31.08 -0.06
C HIS A 390 -7.66 31.16 -0.91
N GLY A 391 -6.57 30.50 -0.50
CA GLY A 391 -5.28 30.51 -1.20
C GLY A 391 -4.41 31.75 -0.90
N ASN A 392 -4.76 32.54 0.10
CA ASN A 392 -3.92 33.66 0.51
C ASN A 392 -2.69 33.12 1.23
N LEU A 393 -1.51 33.62 0.84
CA LEU A 393 -0.24 33.30 1.49
C LEU A 393 -0.15 34.02 2.84
N ILE A 394 -0.11 33.25 3.93
CA ILE A 394 0.04 33.75 5.30
C ILE A 394 1.50 33.76 5.73
N PHE A 395 2.24 32.73 5.39
CA PHE A 395 3.64 32.58 5.75
C PHE A 395 4.41 31.83 4.67
N LEU A 396 5.65 32.26 4.42
CA LEU A 396 6.58 31.57 3.52
C LEU A 396 7.95 31.51 4.15
N THR A 397 8.56 30.34 4.10
CA THR A 397 9.96 30.19 4.46
C THR A 397 10.65 29.19 3.55
N GLU A 398 11.94 29.42 3.31
CA GLU A 398 12.74 28.58 2.41
C GLU A 398 14.12 28.32 3.04
N ARG A 399 14.67 27.16 2.66
CA ARG A 399 15.99 26.75 3.14
C ARG A 399 16.71 25.91 2.08
N GLY A 400 18.00 26.20 1.85
CA GLY A 400 18.89 25.32 1.12
C GLY A 400 19.10 24.00 1.89
N VAL A 401 18.97 22.87 1.23
CA VAL A 401 19.05 21.53 1.83
C VAL A 401 19.95 20.61 1.02
N ASN A 402 20.50 19.61 1.73
CA ASN A 402 21.21 18.48 1.14
C ASN A 402 20.50 17.19 1.55
N VAL A 403 20.04 16.41 0.58
CA VAL A 403 19.44 15.08 0.79
C VAL A 403 20.50 14.04 0.45
N PRO A 404 20.98 13.25 1.41
CA PRO A 404 21.96 12.21 1.13
C PRO A 404 21.39 11.11 0.21
N ALA A 405 22.29 10.37 -0.44
CA ALA A 405 21.92 9.26 -1.29
C ALA A 405 21.31 8.09 -0.51
N ASN A 406 20.32 7.43 -1.09
CA ASN A 406 19.71 6.16 -0.65
C ASN A 406 19.42 6.08 0.86
N THR A 407 18.72 7.08 1.38
CA THR A 407 18.40 7.16 2.81
C THR A 407 17.24 8.11 3.10
N SER A 408 16.86 8.16 4.37
CA SER A 408 15.96 9.14 4.95
C SER A 408 16.75 10.12 5.84
N THR A 409 16.39 11.40 5.79
CA THR A 409 17.00 12.43 6.64
C THR A 409 15.99 13.49 7.03
N VAL A 410 16.12 14.03 8.26
CA VAL A 410 15.36 15.20 8.71
C VAL A 410 15.99 16.45 8.12
N LEU A 411 15.25 17.15 7.29
CA LEU A 411 15.72 18.41 6.69
C LEU A 411 15.46 19.60 7.60
N TRP A 412 14.32 19.62 8.28
CA TRP A 412 13.90 20.74 9.11
C TRP A 412 12.89 20.33 10.17
N LYS A 413 12.93 21.04 11.33
CA LYS A 413 11.88 21.01 12.34
C LYS A 413 11.41 22.42 12.60
N LEU A 414 10.09 22.65 12.55
CA LEU A 414 9.46 23.95 12.75
C LEU A 414 8.38 23.85 13.82
N ASN A 415 8.32 24.86 14.67
CA ASN A 415 7.32 24.95 15.71
C ASN A 415 5.94 25.30 15.10
N ARG A 416 4.88 24.66 15.59
CA ARG A 416 3.48 24.83 15.16
C ARG A 416 3.02 26.28 15.26
N GLU A 417 3.29 26.94 16.39
CA GLU A 417 2.90 28.32 16.65
C GLU A 417 3.52 29.30 15.63
N SER A 418 4.79 29.07 15.28
CA SER A 418 5.48 29.85 14.27
C SER A 418 4.88 29.69 12.88
N LEU A 419 4.43 28.47 12.54
CA LEU A 419 3.77 28.18 11.26
C LEU A 419 2.37 28.80 11.19
N LEU A 420 1.64 28.82 12.31
CA LEU A 420 0.29 29.40 12.37
C LEU A 420 0.32 30.93 12.19
N ALA A 421 1.41 31.61 12.58
CA ALA A 421 1.54 33.06 12.47
C ALA A 421 0.33 33.85 13.05
N GLY A 422 -0.33 33.28 14.06
CA GLY A 422 -1.53 33.85 14.70
C GLY A 422 -2.85 33.50 14.03
N GLY A 423 -2.86 32.69 12.98
CA GLY A 423 -4.08 32.19 12.31
C GLY A 423 -4.71 30.98 13.01
N SER A 424 -5.78 30.45 12.44
CA SER A 424 -6.54 29.31 12.95
C SER A 424 -6.06 28.00 12.37
N GLU A 425 -5.82 26.99 13.20
CA GLU A 425 -5.44 25.62 12.77
C GLU A 425 -6.49 24.99 11.83
N ASN A 426 -7.77 25.31 12.03
CA ASN A 426 -8.88 24.72 11.28
C ASN A 426 -9.06 25.34 9.89
N GLY A 427 -8.48 26.54 9.66
CA GLY A 427 -8.66 27.33 8.42
C GLY A 427 -7.41 27.45 7.55
N MET A 428 -6.36 26.69 7.84
CA MET A 428 -5.08 26.79 7.14
C MET A 428 -4.50 25.43 6.79
N MET A 429 -3.62 25.46 5.77
CA MET A 429 -2.83 24.32 5.32
C MET A 429 -1.39 24.73 5.05
N LEU A 430 -0.52 23.74 5.02
CA LEU A 430 0.86 23.92 4.58
C LEU A 430 1.07 23.19 3.25
N VAL A 431 1.89 23.81 2.40
CA VAL A 431 2.46 23.16 1.21
C VAL A 431 3.95 23.04 1.43
N VAL A 432 4.42 21.81 1.55
CA VAL A 432 5.85 21.49 1.73
C VAL A 432 6.40 21.02 0.39
N ARG A 433 7.38 21.73 -0.17
CA ARG A 433 7.92 21.44 -1.50
C ARG A 433 9.43 21.31 -1.45
N LEU A 434 9.94 20.24 -2.07
CA LEU A 434 11.36 20.01 -2.31
C LEU A 434 11.68 20.24 -3.79
N GLN A 435 12.65 21.09 -4.07
CA GLN A 435 13.12 21.41 -5.42
C GLN A 435 14.60 21.07 -5.57
N GLY A 436 14.97 20.43 -6.68
CA GLY A 436 16.35 20.14 -7.07
C GLY A 436 16.55 20.41 -8.57
N GLY A 437 16.48 21.71 -8.96
CA GLY A 437 16.39 22.13 -10.37
C GLY A 437 14.95 22.13 -10.90
N GLN A 438 14.18 21.14 -10.54
CA GLN A 438 12.71 21.02 -10.74
C GLN A 438 12.05 20.63 -9.41
N VAL A 439 10.73 20.67 -9.35
CA VAL A 439 9.99 20.13 -8.20
C VAL A 439 10.18 18.62 -8.18
N LEU A 440 10.74 18.10 -7.08
CA LEU A 440 10.96 16.68 -6.85
C LEU A 440 9.74 16.04 -6.19
N ASP A 441 9.21 16.70 -5.15
CA ASP A 441 7.96 16.30 -4.50
C ASP A 441 7.32 17.49 -3.78
N GLU A 442 6.00 17.41 -3.62
CA GLU A 442 5.18 18.37 -2.89
C GLU A 442 4.15 17.62 -2.06
N LYS A 443 3.96 18.05 -0.80
CA LYS A 443 2.95 17.48 0.10
C LYS A 443 2.13 18.56 0.78
N ASN A 444 0.83 18.33 0.85
CA ASN A 444 -0.09 19.13 1.65
C ASN A 444 -0.16 18.56 3.06
N VAL A 445 -0.12 19.44 4.06
CA VAL A 445 -0.18 19.09 5.47
C VAL A 445 -1.22 19.95 6.16
N TYR A 446 -2.05 19.34 6.98
CA TYR A 446 -3.07 20.02 7.76
C TYR A 446 -2.68 20.04 9.24
N PHE A 447 -3.13 21.05 9.98
CA PHE A 447 -2.85 21.19 11.40
C PHE A 447 -3.76 20.31 12.26
N VAL A 448 -4.95 19.98 11.76
CA VAL A 448 -5.97 19.15 12.41
C VAL A 448 -6.50 18.10 11.44
N TYR A 449 -7.28 17.14 11.93
CA TYR A 449 -7.94 16.16 11.07
C TYR A 449 -8.98 16.81 10.16
N HIS A 450 -9.25 16.20 9.02
CA HIS A 450 -10.20 16.74 8.04
C HIS A 450 -11.60 17.01 8.62
N LYS A 451 -12.07 16.22 9.60
CA LYS A 451 -13.37 16.45 10.27
C LYS A 451 -13.44 17.80 11.00
N ASP A 452 -12.30 18.32 11.42
CA ASP A 452 -12.18 19.54 12.22
C ASP A 452 -11.82 20.77 11.38
N LEU A 453 -11.58 20.59 10.06
CA LEU A 453 -11.31 21.68 9.14
C LEU A 453 -12.57 22.51 8.86
N ASP A 454 -12.42 23.83 8.79
CA ASP A 454 -13.46 24.80 8.40
C ASP A 454 -13.53 24.90 6.87
N LEU A 455 -13.77 23.73 6.19
CA LEU A 455 -13.82 23.67 4.74
C LEU A 455 -14.96 24.52 4.19
N LEU A 456 -14.66 25.23 3.12
CA LEU A 456 -15.61 26.10 2.42
C LEU A 456 -16.13 25.37 1.18
N THR A 457 -17.35 25.69 0.72
CA THR A 457 -17.88 25.14 -0.55
C THR A 457 -17.12 25.73 -1.73
N PRO A 458 -16.36 24.92 -2.50
CA PRO A 458 -15.58 25.39 -3.65
C PRO A 458 -16.45 25.54 -4.90
N HIS A 459 -16.07 26.46 -5.79
CA HIS A 459 -16.58 26.53 -7.16
C HIS A 459 -15.45 26.14 -8.11
N PHE A 460 -15.69 25.08 -8.88
CA PHE A 460 -14.70 24.56 -9.82
C PHE A 460 -14.84 25.18 -11.20
N SER A 461 -13.71 25.46 -11.83
CA SER A 461 -13.60 25.69 -13.27
C SER A 461 -12.95 24.45 -13.89
N ILE A 462 -13.66 23.80 -14.82
CA ILE A 462 -13.15 22.64 -15.55
C ILE A 462 -13.19 22.93 -17.03
N GLN A 463 -12.11 22.65 -17.74
CA GLN A 463 -12.00 22.78 -19.19
C GLN A 463 -11.42 21.50 -19.77
N ALA A 464 -12.18 20.79 -20.58
CA ALA A 464 -11.70 19.64 -21.34
C ALA A 464 -11.01 20.11 -22.63
N GLY A 465 -9.96 19.43 -23.02
CA GLY A 465 -9.18 19.73 -24.21
C GLY A 465 -8.42 18.53 -24.73
N GLU A 466 -7.79 18.74 -25.89
CA GLU A 466 -6.89 17.75 -26.52
C GLU A 466 -5.64 18.47 -27.05
N GLU A 467 -4.46 17.95 -26.74
CA GLU A 467 -3.17 18.44 -27.24
C GLU A 467 -2.33 17.24 -27.71
N ASN A 468 -1.86 17.28 -28.96
CA ASN A 468 -1.06 16.21 -29.55
C ASN A 468 -1.69 14.81 -29.49
N GLY A 469 -3.03 14.73 -29.58
CA GLY A 469 -3.78 13.48 -29.46
C GLY A 469 -4.03 13.01 -28.02
N GLU A 470 -3.49 13.70 -27.01
CA GLU A 470 -3.77 13.41 -25.59
C GLU A 470 -4.93 14.28 -25.08
N LYS A 471 -5.95 13.63 -24.55
CA LYS A 471 -7.10 14.31 -23.91
C LYS A 471 -6.78 14.64 -22.46
N PHE A 472 -7.30 15.76 -21.99
CA PHE A 472 -7.08 16.22 -20.62
C PHE A 472 -8.24 17.07 -20.12
N ILE A 473 -8.29 17.26 -18.81
CA ILE A 473 -9.00 18.35 -18.15
C ILE A 473 -8.01 19.32 -17.51
N ARG A 474 -8.37 20.62 -17.51
CA ARG A 474 -7.75 21.64 -16.66
C ARG A 474 -8.73 21.98 -15.56
N VAL A 475 -8.29 21.91 -14.32
CA VAL A 475 -9.13 22.13 -13.15
C VAL A 475 -8.52 23.20 -12.27
N SER A 476 -9.35 24.11 -11.78
CA SER A 476 -9.02 25.08 -10.72
C SER A 476 -10.25 25.29 -9.83
N SER A 477 -10.01 25.88 -8.65
CA SER A 477 -11.06 26.19 -7.68
C SER A 477 -10.83 27.56 -7.06
N ASP A 478 -11.91 28.23 -6.60
CA ASP A 478 -11.86 29.51 -5.87
C ASP A 478 -11.55 29.31 -4.37
N LYS A 479 -11.66 28.08 -3.85
CA LYS A 479 -11.37 27.70 -2.47
C LYS A 479 -10.71 26.33 -2.44
N LEU A 480 -10.05 25.99 -1.34
CA LEU A 480 -9.48 24.67 -1.14
C LEU A 480 -10.53 23.59 -1.28
N ALA A 481 -10.24 22.59 -2.11
CA ALA A 481 -11.02 21.36 -2.22
C ALA A 481 -10.10 20.16 -1.98
N CYS A 482 -10.40 19.35 -0.96
CA CYS A 482 -9.57 18.24 -0.54
C CYS A 482 -9.96 16.93 -1.24
N ASN A 483 -8.95 16.15 -1.63
CA ASN A 483 -9.10 14.80 -2.21
C ASN A 483 -10.09 14.74 -3.39
N VAL A 484 -10.03 15.67 -4.31
CA VAL A 484 -10.96 15.79 -5.43
C VAL A 484 -10.86 14.59 -6.36
N MET A 485 -11.97 13.86 -6.48
CA MET A 485 -12.15 12.74 -7.39
C MET A 485 -12.85 13.20 -8.66
N PHE A 486 -12.29 12.84 -9.81
CA PHE A 486 -12.89 13.05 -11.14
C PHE A 486 -13.41 11.72 -11.66
N TYR A 487 -14.63 11.73 -12.22
CA TYR A 487 -15.23 10.54 -12.84
C TYR A 487 -16.25 10.93 -13.90
N ILE A 488 -16.54 10.01 -14.80
CA ILE A 488 -17.64 10.14 -15.77
C ILE A 488 -18.61 8.98 -15.53
N PRO A 489 -19.86 9.26 -15.11
CA PRO A 489 -20.84 8.20 -14.83
C PRO A 489 -21.01 7.24 -16.01
N GLY A 490 -20.99 5.92 -15.72
CA GLY A 490 -21.16 4.87 -16.72
C GLY A 490 -19.92 4.57 -17.58
N GLU A 491 -18.79 5.26 -17.34
CA GLU A 491 -17.55 5.03 -18.07
C GLU A 491 -16.46 4.47 -17.15
N SER A 492 -15.65 3.56 -17.67
CA SER A 492 -14.41 3.12 -17.01
C SER A 492 -13.22 3.88 -17.61
N ILE A 493 -12.84 4.96 -16.98
CA ILE A 493 -11.83 5.90 -17.50
C ILE A 493 -10.66 5.99 -16.52
N PHE A 494 -9.43 5.95 -17.05
CA PHE A 494 -8.23 6.23 -16.28
C PHE A 494 -7.88 7.72 -16.36
N PHE A 495 -7.65 8.32 -15.19
CA PHE A 495 -7.12 9.67 -15.04
C PHE A 495 -5.66 9.57 -14.62
N SER A 496 -4.78 10.36 -15.25
CA SER A 496 -3.34 10.35 -14.89
C SER A 496 -3.08 10.81 -13.46
N ASP A 497 -4.04 11.52 -12.85
CA ASP A 497 -4.07 11.88 -11.44
C ASP A 497 -5.51 11.99 -10.94
N ASN A 498 -5.73 11.64 -9.68
CA ASN A 498 -7.07 11.67 -9.07
C ASN A 498 -6.94 11.76 -7.54
N TYR A 499 -8.03 12.11 -6.84
CA TYR A 499 -8.06 12.30 -5.39
C TYR A 499 -7.03 13.34 -4.90
N ILE A 500 -6.85 14.40 -5.69
CA ILE A 500 -5.89 15.49 -5.41
C ILE A 500 -6.54 16.62 -4.60
N ASP A 501 -5.71 17.36 -3.88
CA ASP A 501 -6.15 18.65 -3.33
C ASP A 501 -6.04 19.73 -4.41
N VAL A 502 -7.15 20.44 -4.66
CA VAL A 502 -7.19 21.58 -5.59
C VAL A 502 -7.04 22.86 -4.79
N ILE A 503 -5.82 23.42 -4.82
CA ILE A 503 -5.46 24.63 -4.09
C ILE A 503 -5.87 25.87 -4.90
N PRO A 504 -6.53 26.85 -4.29
CA PRO A 504 -6.92 28.11 -4.98
C PRO A 504 -5.72 28.82 -5.62
N GLY A 505 -5.96 29.42 -6.78
CA GLY A 505 -4.92 30.10 -7.54
C GLY A 505 -3.99 29.18 -8.34
N ARG A 506 -4.15 27.86 -8.23
CA ARG A 506 -3.42 26.85 -9.03
C ARG A 506 -4.32 26.21 -10.07
N SER A 507 -3.72 25.74 -11.16
CA SER A 507 -4.40 25.00 -12.24
C SER A 507 -3.73 23.67 -12.46
N TYR A 508 -4.54 22.60 -12.45
CA TYR A 508 -4.09 21.21 -12.58
C TYR A 508 -4.48 20.68 -13.96
N LYS A 509 -3.53 20.15 -14.72
CA LYS A 509 -3.77 19.46 -15.99
C LYS A 509 -3.70 17.96 -15.76
N ILE A 510 -4.85 17.27 -15.93
CA ILE A 510 -4.98 15.83 -15.71
C ILE A 510 -5.29 15.18 -17.06
N LYS A 511 -4.42 14.28 -17.51
CA LYS A 511 -4.64 13.50 -18.73
C LYS A 511 -5.74 12.47 -18.50
N ILE A 512 -6.47 12.16 -19.56
CA ILE A 512 -7.60 11.21 -19.53
C ILE A 512 -7.39 10.20 -20.65
N ASP A 513 -7.38 8.93 -20.29
CA ASP A 513 -7.37 7.83 -21.25
C ASP A 513 -8.81 7.43 -21.58
N THR A 514 -9.32 7.89 -22.71
CA THR A 514 -10.71 7.67 -23.16
C THR A 514 -10.86 7.95 -24.64
N ASP A 515 -11.83 7.28 -25.27
CA ASP A 515 -12.24 7.56 -26.64
C ASP A 515 -13.23 8.74 -26.76
N LEU A 516 -13.80 9.22 -25.65
CA LEU A 516 -14.74 10.33 -25.64
C LEU A 516 -14.10 11.62 -26.17
N PRO A 517 -14.80 12.39 -27.04
CA PRO A 517 -14.31 13.69 -27.47
C PRO A 517 -14.34 14.71 -26.32
N PRO A 518 -13.49 15.76 -26.35
CA PRO A 518 -13.41 16.77 -25.28
C PRO A 518 -14.78 17.42 -24.93
N THR A 519 -15.66 17.61 -25.90
CA THR A 519 -17.01 18.15 -25.67
C THR A 519 -17.85 17.25 -24.76
N GLN A 520 -17.83 15.93 -24.98
CA GLN A 520 -18.53 14.97 -24.12
C GLN A 520 -17.89 14.85 -22.76
N ILE A 521 -16.54 14.89 -22.68
CA ILE A 521 -15.83 14.95 -21.40
C ILE A 521 -16.32 16.17 -20.61
N GLN A 522 -16.33 17.35 -21.23
CA GLN A 522 -16.76 18.61 -20.62
C GLN A 522 -18.18 18.56 -20.07
N GLU A 523 -19.10 17.93 -20.78
CA GLU A 523 -20.51 17.85 -20.40
C GLU A 523 -20.80 16.82 -19.31
N ARG A 524 -20.03 15.71 -19.30
CA ARG A 524 -20.33 14.52 -18.47
C ARG A 524 -19.47 14.41 -17.22
N ILE A 525 -18.33 15.12 -17.15
CA ILE A 525 -17.42 15.01 -16.01
C ILE A 525 -18.11 15.44 -14.72
N LYS A 526 -17.89 14.67 -13.67
CA LYS A 526 -18.37 14.92 -12.31
C LYS A 526 -17.21 14.96 -11.33
N ILE A 527 -17.46 15.56 -10.19
CA ILE A 527 -16.49 15.72 -9.10
C ILE A 527 -17.13 15.28 -7.79
N ARG A 528 -16.32 14.59 -6.96
CA ARG A 528 -16.55 14.41 -5.52
C ARG A 528 -15.35 14.96 -4.76
N TYR A 529 -15.55 15.45 -3.56
CA TYR A 529 -14.50 16.00 -2.70
C TYR A 529 -14.91 15.87 -1.22
N VAL A 530 -13.97 16.05 -0.29
CA VAL A 530 -14.23 16.05 1.15
C VAL A 530 -14.92 17.35 1.57
N HIS A 531 -16.02 17.24 2.34
CA HIS A 531 -16.80 18.39 2.86
C HIS A 531 -16.63 18.54 4.36
#